data_4c0509bb6c30e57951100098f774f2ca
#
_entry.id   4c0509bb6c30e57951100098f774f2ca
#
_cell.length_a   1.000
_cell.length_b   1.000
_cell.length_c   1.000
_cell.angle_alpha   90.00
_cell.angle_beta   90.00
_cell.angle_gamma   90.00
#
_symmetry.space_group_name_H-M   'P 1'
#
loop_
_entity.id
_entity.type
_entity.pdbx_description
1 polymer ?
#
loop_
_entity_poly.entity_id
_entity_poly.type
_entity_poly.pdbx_seq_one_letter_code
_entity_poly.pdbx_strand_id
1 'polypeptide(L)'
;GLVGFPNAGKSSLLNALTRAQSKVGAYPFTTLDPHLGEFYGHLIADIPGLIEGASSGRGLGSKFLRHIERTGLIVHLVSAEQEDIVSSYRSIRKELEAFGRGLENKKELVVLSKSDMLTPEELKKCISELAGAVGKGEVVPISILDDGLVKAFKDRLSALLGENTRV
;
A
#
# COMPACT_ATOMS: atom_id res chain seq x y z
N GLY A 1 -0.14 4.09 5.15
CA GLY A 1 0.26 2.68 5.28
C GLY A 1 0.30 1.96 3.95
N LEU A 2 1.40 1.27 3.65
CA LEU A 2 1.53 0.41 2.47
C LEU A 2 1.15 -1.02 2.83
N VAL A 3 0.22 -1.60 2.09
CA VAL A 3 -0.22 -2.98 2.25
C VAL A 3 -0.15 -3.74 0.93
N GLY A 4 0.04 -5.04 0.99
CA GLY A 4 0.14 -5.89 -0.19
C GLY A 4 0.89 -7.18 0.11
N PHE A 5 0.90 -8.10 -0.85
CA PHE A 5 1.68 -9.33 -0.75
C PHE A 5 3.19 -9.04 -0.68
N PRO A 6 4.02 -9.96 -0.14
CA PRO A 6 5.45 -9.72 0.07
C PRO A 6 6.19 -9.20 -1.18
N ASN A 7 5.87 -9.69 -2.37
CA ASN A 7 6.54 -9.29 -3.63
C ASN A 7 5.76 -8.22 -4.42
N ALA A 8 4.83 -7.52 -3.81
CA ALA A 8 4.03 -6.49 -4.49
C ALA A 8 4.83 -5.22 -4.85
N GLY A 9 6.05 -5.05 -4.32
CA GLY A 9 6.89 -3.90 -4.59
C GLY A 9 6.75 -2.76 -3.58
N LYS A 10 6.27 -3.02 -2.38
CA LYS A 10 6.09 -2.02 -1.31
C LYS A 10 7.38 -1.27 -0.97
N SER A 11 8.46 -1.99 -0.71
CA SER A 11 9.77 -1.39 -0.40
C SER A 11 10.33 -0.60 -1.57
N SER A 12 10.20 -1.10 -2.79
CA SER A 12 10.64 -0.40 -4.00
C SER A 12 9.85 0.88 -4.23
N LEU A 13 8.54 0.85 -4.01
CA LEU A 13 7.70 2.04 -4.10
C LEU A 13 8.07 3.07 -3.03
N LEU A 14 8.28 2.63 -1.79
CA LEU A 14 8.69 3.49 -0.70
C LEU A 14 10.00 4.22 -1.02
N ASN A 15 11.00 3.50 -1.54
CA ASN A 15 12.27 4.09 -1.97
C ASN A 15 12.09 5.11 -3.10
N ALA A 16 11.24 4.80 -4.07
CA ALA A 16 10.95 5.70 -5.19
C ALA A 16 10.26 7.00 -4.74
N LEU A 17 9.42 6.93 -3.71
CA LEU A 17 8.68 8.08 -3.18
C LEU A 17 9.54 8.99 -2.29
N THR A 18 10.48 8.43 -1.56
CA THR A 18 11.12 9.16 -0.44
C THR A 18 12.48 9.75 -0.80
N ARG A 19 13.04 9.50 -1.99
CA ARG A 19 14.39 9.93 -2.42
C ARG A 19 15.52 9.62 -1.43
N ALA A 20 15.20 9.29 -0.21
CA ALA A 20 16.12 8.81 0.81
C ALA A 20 15.96 7.29 0.88
N GLN A 21 17.06 6.61 1.09
CA GLN A 21 17.00 5.19 1.40
C GLN A 21 15.98 5.01 2.54
N SER A 22 14.97 4.18 2.29
CA SER A 22 14.03 3.81 3.35
C SER A 22 14.87 3.26 4.50
N LYS A 23 14.85 3.96 5.61
CA LYS A 23 15.51 3.47 6.81
C LYS A 23 14.65 2.32 7.32
N VAL A 24 15.28 1.16 7.50
CA VAL A 24 14.69 0.12 8.33
C VAL A 24 14.54 0.74 9.71
N GLY A 25 13.33 1.16 10.04
CA GLY A 25 13.03 1.68 11.37
C GLY A 25 12.84 0.51 12.29
N ALA A 26 13.80 0.27 13.17
CA ALA A 26 13.55 -0.59 14.32
C ALA A 26 12.55 0.14 15.23
N TYR A 27 11.29 -0.23 15.15
CA TYR A 27 10.37 0.10 16.23
C TYR A 27 10.75 -0.77 17.43
N PRO A 28 11.15 -0.19 18.57
CA PRO A 28 11.59 -0.98 19.73
C PRO A 28 10.48 -1.82 20.36
N PHE A 29 9.26 -1.70 19.85
CA PHE A 29 8.06 -2.38 20.35
C PHE A 29 7.49 -3.43 19.36
N THR A 30 8.21 -3.76 18.29
CA THR A 30 7.84 -4.83 17.35
C THR A 30 9.05 -5.69 17.04
N THR A 31 8.84 -6.99 16.86
CA THR A 31 9.85 -7.94 16.39
C THR A 31 10.04 -7.89 14.87
N LEU A 32 9.20 -7.12 14.17
CA LEU A 32 9.26 -6.90 12.74
C LEU A 32 9.94 -5.55 12.47
N ASP A 33 10.76 -5.49 11.42
CA ASP A 33 11.49 -4.30 11.00
C ASP A 33 10.71 -3.61 9.85
N PRO A 34 9.74 -2.73 10.15
CA PRO A 34 8.99 -2.03 9.12
C PRO A 34 9.87 -1.00 8.42
N HIS A 35 9.71 -0.89 7.12
CA HIS A 35 10.34 0.17 6.34
C HIS A 35 9.52 1.45 6.48
N LEU A 36 10.23 2.55 6.74
CA LEU A 36 9.66 3.88 6.90
C LEU A 36 10.28 4.86 5.92
N GLY A 37 9.50 5.82 5.47
CA GLY A 37 9.98 6.92 4.67
C GLY A 37 9.17 8.18 4.92
N GLU A 38 9.78 9.33 4.67
CA GLU A 38 9.12 10.62 4.71
C GLU A 38 8.75 11.07 3.29
N PHE A 39 7.53 11.56 3.13
CA PHE A 39 7.01 12.11 1.88
C PHE A 39 6.27 13.42 2.17
N TYR A 40 6.91 14.54 1.88
CA TYR A 40 6.35 15.89 2.10
C TYR A 40 5.72 16.09 3.49
N GLY A 41 6.44 15.71 4.54
CA GLY A 41 5.99 15.84 5.92
C GLY A 41 5.06 14.74 6.41
N HIS A 42 4.72 13.78 5.55
CA HIS A 42 3.93 12.60 5.90
C HIS A 42 4.83 11.37 6.08
N LEU A 43 4.50 10.56 7.05
CA LEU A 43 5.20 9.30 7.28
C LEU A 43 4.52 8.18 6.46
N ILE A 44 5.31 7.51 5.63
CA ILE A 44 4.88 6.32 4.93
C ILE A 44 5.51 5.11 5.60
N ALA A 45 4.71 4.14 5.95
CA ALA A 45 5.14 2.91 6.60
C ALA A 45 4.67 1.68 5.82
N ASP A 46 5.58 0.75 5.57
CA ASP A 46 5.20 -0.60 5.18
C ASP A 46 4.56 -1.28 6.39
N ILE A 47 3.39 -1.86 6.21
CA ILE A 47 2.70 -2.62 7.26
C ILE A 47 3.08 -4.10 7.08
N PRO A 48 4.08 -4.60 7.80
CA PRO A 48 4.55 -5.97 7.63
C PRO A 48 3.56 -6.96 8.22
N GLY A 49 3.54 -8.17 7.67
CA GLY A 49 2.87 -9.31 8.26
C GLY A 49 1.35 -9.32 8.17
N LEU A 50 0.72 -8.43 7.37
CA LEU A 50 -0.73 -8.49 7.16
C LEU A 50 -1.20 -9.83 6.59
N ILE A 51 -0.35 -10.55 5.86
CA ILE A 51 -0.67 -11.85 5.24
C ILE A 51 -0.20 -13.03 6.09
N GLU A 52 0.79 -12.84 6.95
CA GLU A 52 1.43 -13.92 7.72
C GLU A 52 0.81 -14.13 9.11
N GLY A 53 -0.49 -13.91 9.26
CA GLY A 53 -1.21 -14.09 10.52
C GLY A 53 -1.06 -12.94 11.50
N ALA A 54 -0.77 -11.74 11.03
CA ALA A 54 -0.72 -10.52 11.84
C ALA A 54 -2.08 -10.19 12.48
N SER A 55 -3.17 -10.65 11.89
CA SER A 55 -4.50 -10.60 12.47
C SER A 55 -4.59 -11.28 13.83
N SER A 56 -3.70 -12.24 14.11
CA SER A 56 -3.58 -12.89 15.43
C SER A 56 -2.78 -12.07 16.45
N GLY A 57 -2.27 -10.91 16.08
CA GLY A 57 -1.47 -10.03 16.94
C GLY A 57 -0.07 -10.54 17.27
N ARG A 58 0.36 -11.63 16.66
CA ARG A 58 1.69 -12.20 16.89
C ARG A 58 2.77 -11.34 16.24
N GLY A 59 3.71 -10.86 17.05
CA GLY A 59 4.88 -10.10 16.59
C GLY A 59 4.66 -8.60 16.41
N LEU A 60 3.44 -8.11 16.50
CA LEU A 60 3.12 -6.69 16.47
C LEU A 60 2.83 -6.20 17.90
N GLY A 61 3.70 -5.38 18.45
CA GLY A 61 3.47 -4.79 19.77
C GLY A 61 2.24 -3.86 19.79
N SER A 62 1.60 -3.71 20.95
CA SER A 62 0.42 -2.86 21.11
C SER A 62 0.64 -1.40 20.69
N LYS A 63 1.87 -0.89 20.82
CA LYS A 63 2.22 0.48 20.38
C LYS A 63 2.25 0.59 18.86
N PHE A 64 2.75 -0.43 18.16
CA PHE A 64 2.75 -0.47 16.70
C PHE A 64 1.32 -0.53 16.15
N LEU A 65 0.45 -1.33 16.77
CA LEU A 65 -0.97 -1.41 16.43
C LEU A 65 -1.66 -0.05 16.56
N ARG A 66 -1.33 0.72 17.62
CA ARG A 66 -1.84 2.09 17.78
C ARG A 66 -1.37 3.05 16.69
N HIS A 67 -0.13 2.90 16.20
CA HIS A 67 0.35 3.68 15.06
C HIS A 67 -0.40 3.34 13.77
N ILE A 68 -0.67 2.06 13.55
CA ILE A 68 -1.46 1.61 12.39
C ILE A 68 -2.88 2.19 12.45
N GLU A 69 -3.51 2.22 13.61
CA GLU A 69 -4.82 2.82 13.82
C GLU A 69 -4.88 4.30 13.41
N ARG A 70 -3.76 5.02 13.54
CA ARG A 70 -3.64 6.43 13.16
C ARG A 70 -3.38 6.65 11.67
N THR A 71 -3.20 5.58 10.90
CA THR A 71 -3.02 5.68 9.46
C THR A 71 -4.21 6.38 8.82
N GLY A 72 -3.97 7.48 8.11
CA GLY A 72 -5.01 8.25 7.44
C GLY A 72 -5.38 7.71 6.06
N LEU A 73 -4.45 7.03 5.40
CA LEU A 73 -4.61 6.51 4.04
C LEU A 73 -3.91 5.15 3.93
N ILE A 74 -4.58 4.21 3.32
CA ILE A 74 -4.01 2.91 2.93
C ILE A 74 -3.66 2.96 1.44
N VAL A 75 -2.43 2.65 1.10
CA VAL A 75 -1.98 2.41 -0.27
C VAL A 75 -1.84 0.90 -0.45
N HIS A 76 -2.75 0.33 -1.21
CA HIS A 76 -2.86 -1.11 -1.39
C HIS A 76 -2.24 -1.52 -2.73
N LEU A 77 -1.08 -2.17 -2.68
CA LEU A 77 -0.37 -2.63 -3.87
C LEU A 77 -0.84 -4.02 -4.28
N VAL A 78 -1.23 -4.12 -5.54
CA VAL A 78 -1.52 -5.39 -6.22
C VAL A 78 -0.54 -5.53 -7.37
N SER A 79 0.25 -6.60 -7.36
CA SER A 79 1.24 -6.84 -8.41
C SER A 79 0.60 -7.37 -9.69
N ALA A 80 1.02 -6.80 -10.82
CA ALA A 80 0.64 -7.32 -12.15
C ALA A 80 1.17 -8.74 -12.42
N GLU A 81 2.14 -9.22 -11.63
CA GLU A 81 2.67 -10.59 -11.73
C GLU A 81 1.71 -11.65 -11.19
N GLN A 82 0.72 -11.26 -10.41
CA GLN A 82 -0.25 -12.20 -9.84
C GLN A 82 -1.15 -12.79 -10.93
N GLU A 83 -1.38 -14.10 -10.89
CA GLU A 83 -2.28 -14.77 -11.82
C GLU A 83 -3.72 -14.27 -11.70
N ASP A 84 -4.17 -14.05 -10.46
CA ASP A 84 -5.49 -13.51 -10.15
C ASP A 84 -5.35 -12.26 -9.26
N ILE A 85 -5.31 -11.09 -9.90
CA ILE A 85 -5.14 -9.80 -9.23
C ILE A 85 -6.34 -9.45 -8.33
N VAL A 86 -7.53 -9.83 -8.71
CA VAL A 86 -8.75 -9.58 -7.92
C VAL A 86 -8.75 -10.43 -6.65
N SER A 87 -8.36 -11.70 -6.76
CA SER A 87 -8.20 -12.58 -5.60
C SER A 87 -7.14 -12.06 -4.63
N SER A 88 -6.00 -11.60 -5.16
CA SER A 88 -4.94 -10.97 -4.36
C SER A 88 -5.44 -9.74 -3.62
N TYR A 89 -6.17 -8.87 -4.29
CA TYR A 89 -6.80 -7.70 -3.67
C TYR A 89 -7.74 -8.10 -2.52
N ARG A 90 -8.64 -9.05 -2.79
CA ARG A 90 -9.63 -9.51 -1.80
C ARG A 90 -8.99 -10.19 -0.59
N SER A 91 -7.90 -10.92 -0.79
CA SER A 91 -7.16 -11.55 0.31
C SER A 91 -6.62 -10.52 1.30
N ILE A 92 -6.02 -9.44 0.81
CA ILE A 92 -5.54 -8.34 1.67
C ILE A 92 -6.72 -7.62 2.34
N ARG A 93 -7.83 -7.42 1.65
CA ARG A 93 -9.03 -6.81 2.25
C ARG A 93 -9.54 -7.64 3.43
N LYS A 94 -9.57 -8.95 3.30
CA LYS A 94 -9.94 -9.86 4.41
C LYS A 94 -8.96 -9.74 5.58
N GLU A 95 -7.67 -9.61 5.31
CA GLU A 95 -6.66 -9.41 6.36
C GLU A 95 -6.84 -8.07 7.08
N LEU A 96 -7.16 -7.01 6.37
CA LEU A 96 -7.48 -5.71 6.97
C LEU A 96 -8.72 -5.79 7.88
N GLU A 97 -9.77 -6.48 7.44
CA GLU A 97 -10.96 -6.72 8.24
C GLU A 97 -10.66 -7.57 9.49
N ALA A 98 -9.89 -8.66 9.32
CA ALA A 98 -9.51 -9.55 10.42
C ALA A 98 -8.56 -8.85 11.42
N PHE A 99 -7.71 -7.96 10.94
CA PHE A 99 -6.87 -7.13 11.79
C PHE A 99 -7.72 -6.23 12.70
N GLY A 100 -8.84 -5.75 12.18
CA GLY A 100 -9.75 -4.88 12.88
C GLY A 100 -9.22 -3.46 13.02
N ARG A 101 -9.56 -2.81 14.12
CA ARG A 101 -9.09 -1.46 14.50
C ARG A 101 -9.44 -0.37 13.49
N GLY A 102 -10.45 -0.62 12.67
CA GLY A 102 -10.96 0.33 11.70
C GLY A 102 -10.13 0.46 10.42
N LEU A 103 -9.13 -0.39 10.19
CA LEU A 103 -8.30 -0.35 8.97
C LEU A 103 -9.12 -0.58 7.71
N GLU A 104 -10.11 -1.44 7.78
CA GLU A 104 -11.02 -1.75 6.67
C GLU A 104 -11.86 -0.54 6.22
N ASN A 105 -12.02 0.45 7.10
CA ASN A 105 -12.79 1.67 6.85
C ASN A 105 -11.94 2.89 6.45
N LYS A 106 -10.62 2.72 6.40
CA LYS A 106 -9.72 3.80 5.98
C LYS A 106 -9.87 4.11 4.50
N LYS A 107 -9.60 5.37 4.13
CA LYS A 107 -9.47 5.74 2.72
C LYS A 107 -8.38 4.89 2.07
N GLU A 108 -8.68 4.33 0.91
CA GLU A 108 -7.79 3.40 0.21
C GLU A 108 -7.50 3.89 -1.20
N LEU A 109 -6.24 3.83 -1.58
CA LEU A 109 -5.77 3.98 -2.96
C LEU A 109 -5.20 2.65 -3.42
N VAL A 110 -5.80 2.04 -4.42
CA VAL A 110 -5.33 0.76 -4.98
C VAL A 110 -4.34 1.03 -6.10
N VAL A 111 -3.22 0.37 -6.06
CA VAL A 111 -2.10 0.54 -7.00
C VAL A 111 -1.81 -0.78 -7.68
N LEU A 112 -1.93 -0.80 -9.01
CA LEU A 112 -1.46 -1.93 -9.82
C LEU A 112 0.04 -1.74 -10.09
N SER A 113 0.87 -2.44 -9.33
CA SER A 113 2.33 -2.34 -9.42
C SER A 113 2.87 -3.21 -10.55
N LYS A 114 4.11 -2.91 -10.97
CA LYS A 114 4.80 -3.62 -12.06
C LYS A 114 4.01 -3.59 -13.38
N SER A 115 3.35 -2.48 -13.65
CA SER A 115 2.51 -2.30 -14.84
C SER A 115 3.29 -2.37 -16.16
N ASP A 116 4.62 -2.19 -16.12
CA ASP A 116 5.55 -2.37 -17.24
C ASP A 116 5.56 -3.80 -17.79
N MET A 117 5.11 -4.79 -17.01
CA MET A 117 5.03 -6.18 -17.44
C MET A 117 3.80 -6.49 -18.29
N LEU A 118 2.88 -5.55 -18.44
CA LEU A 118 1.62 -5.71 -19.17
C LEU A 118 1.65 -4.96 -20.50
N THR A 119 1.00 -5.54 -21.52
CA THR A 119 0.68 -4.79 -22.74
C THR A 119 -0.39 -3.74 -22.44
N PRO A 120 -0.57 -2.70 -23.30
CA PRO A 120 -1.61 -1.70 -23.10
C PRO A 120 -3.03 -2.29 -22.95
N GLU A 121 -3.33 -3.36 -23.69
CA GLU A 121 -4.62 -4.05 -23.62
C GLU A 121 -4.78 -4.82 -22.30
N GLU A 122 -3.75 -5.53 -21.88
CA GLU A 122 -3.72 -6.24 -20.59
C GLU A 122 -3.85 -5.26 -19.42
N LEU A 123 -3.17 -4.12 -19.50
CA LEU A 123 -3.23 -3.08 -18.49
C LEU A 123 -4.65 -2.54 -18.32
N LYS A 124 -5.33 -2.23 -19.43
CA LYS A 124 -6.73 -1.77 -19.40
C LYS A 124 -7.65 -2.81 -18.78
N LYS A 125 -7.47 -4.08 -19.14
CA LYS A 125 -8.24 -5.17 -18.58
C LYS A 125 -8.03 -5.31 -17.08
N CYS A 126 -6.79 -5.34 -16.62
CA CYS A 126 -6.45 -5.44 -15.21
C CYS A 126 -7.02 -4.28 -14.38
N ILE A 127 -6.88 -3.05 -14.86
CA ILE A 127 -7.45 -1.87 -14.18
C ILE A 127 -8.97 -1.97 -14.10
N SER A 128 -9.63 -2.38 -15.17
CA SER A 128 -11.09 -2.56 -15.19
C SER A 128 -11.57 -3.62 -14.20
N GLU A 129 -10.89 -4.75 -14.14
CA GLU A 129 -11.20 -5.84 -13.21
C GLU A 129 -11.00 -5.42 -11.75
N LEU A 130 -9.89 -4.75 -11.44
CA LEU A 130 -9.65 -4.22 -10.10
C LEU A 130 -10.66 -3.13 -9.73
N ALA A 131 -10.95 -2.21 -10.64
CA ALA A 131 -11.94 -1.16 -10.40
C ALA A 131 -13.32 -1.74 -10.07
N GLY A 132 -13.70 -2.82 -10.74
CA GLY A 132 -14.93 -3.56 -10.44
C GLY A 132 -14.94 -4.16 -9.03
N ALA A 133 -13.81 -4.68 -8.57
CA ALA A 133 -13.66 -5.25 -7.23
C ALA A 133 -13.58 -4.19 -6.14
N VAL A 134 -12.92 -3.07 -6.41
CA VAL A 134 -12.74 -1.94 -5.48
C VAL A 134 -14.04 -1.14 -5.32
N GLY A 135 -14.87 -1.09 -6.35
CA GLY A 135 -16.12 -0.34 -6.33
C GLY A 135 -15.90 1.17 -6.50
N LYS A 136 -16.13 1.93 -5.45
CA LYS A 136 -15.98 3.40 -5.48
C LYS A 136 -14.54 3.89 -5.32
N GLY A 137 -13.60 3.00 -5.09
CA GLY A 137 -12.19 3.35 -4.92
C GLY A 137 -11.50 3.65 -6.25
N GLU A 138 -10.33 4.23 -6.15
CA GLU A 138 -9.48 4.56 -7.29
C GLU A 138 -8.40 3.49 -7.49
N VAL A 139 -8.16 3.12 -8.74
CA VAL A 139 -7.07 2.22 -9.14
C VAL A 139 -6.11 2.97 -10.05
N VAL A 140 -4.84 3.01 -9.71
CA VAL A 140 -3.80 3.65 -10.51
C VAL A 140 -2.69 2.65 -10.86
N PRO A 141 -2.19 2.66 -12.09
CA PRO A 141 -1.03 1.85 -12.47
C PRO A 141 0.25 2.53 -12.02
N ILE A 142 1.26 1.74 -11.68
CA ILE A 142 2.60 2.24 -11.43
C ILE A 142 3.67 1.26 -11.93
N SER A 143 4.75 1.81 -12.45
CA SER A 143 6.02 1.14 -12.65
C SER A 143 7.14 2.02 -12.10
N ILE A 144 7.98 1.49 -11.24
CA ILE A 144 9.15 2.22 -10.74
C ILE A 144 10.20 2.47 -11.83
N LEU A 145 10.08 1.78 -12.96
CA LEU A 145 10.94 1.96 -14.15
C LEU A 145 10.46 3.10 -15.06
N ASP A 146 9.26 3.63 -14.81
CA ASP A 146 8.66 4.73 -15.57
C ASP A 146 8.56 5.98 -14.71
N ASP A 147 9.45 6.94 -14.94
CA ASP A 147 9.52 8.19 -14.18
C ASP A 147 8.23 9.02 -14.30
N GLY A 148 7.55 8.94 -15.43
CA GLY A 148 6.28 9.63 -15.66
C GLY A 148 5.16 9.07 -14.77
N LEU A 149 5.07 7.74 -14.64
CA LEU A 149 4.11 7.09 -13.76
C LEU A 149 4.43 7.33 -12.28
N VAL A 150 5.71 7.30 -11.91
CA VAL A 150 6.14 7.63 -10.53
C VAL A 150 5.75 9.06 -10.17
N LYS A 151 6.00 10.02 -11.07
CA LYS A 151 5.62 11.41 -10.86
C LYS A 151 4.10 11.58 -10.74
N ALA A 152 3.33 10.97 -11.62
CA ALA A 152 1.87 11.02 -11.58
C ALA A 152 1.33 10.45 -10.26
N PHE A 153 1.92 9.36 -9.78
CA PHE A 153 1.57 8.76 -8.50
C PHE A 153 1.89 9.69 -7.32
N LYS A 154 3.09 10.32 -7.32
CA LYS A 154 3.46 11.30 -6.29
C LYS A 154 2.47 12.47 -6.23
N ASP A 155 2.09 13.00 -7.37
CA ASP A 155 1.13 14.10 -7.47
C ASP A 155 -0.25 13.67 -6.92
N ARG A 156 -0.71 12.47 -7.28
CA ARG A 156 -1.98 11.94 -6.78
C ARG A 156 -1.95 11.67 -5.28
N LEU A 157 -0.88 11.06 -4.79
CA LEU A 157 -0.69 10.80 -3.37
C LEU A 157 -0.66 12.10 -2.56
N SER A 158 0.06 13.08 -3.05
CA SER A 158 0.15 14.42 -2.42
C SER A 158 -1.22 15.07 -2.33
N ALA A 159 -2.02 15.00 -3.39
CA ALA A 159 -3.39 15.54 -3.41
C ALA A 159 -4.28 14.85 -2.36
N LEU A 160 -4.24 13.51 -2.28
CA LEU A 160 -5.02 12.73 -1.31
C LEU A 160 -4.61 13.03 0.14
N LEU A 161 -3.33 13.19 0.40
CA LEU A 161 -2.82 13.54 1.72
C LEU A 161 -3.20 14.98 2.11
N GLY A 162 -3.19 15.90 1.15
CA GLY A 162 -3.65 17.28 1.35
C GLY A 162 -5.14 17.39 1.69
N GLU A 163 -5.98 16.55 1.10
CA GLU A 163 -7.41 16.45 1.43
C GLU A 163 -7.62 16.00 2.89
N ASN A 164 -6.80 15.07 3.37
CA ASN A 164 -6.88 14.57 4.74
C ASN A 164 -6.41 15.57 5.81
N THR A 165 -5.64 16.58 5.43
CA THR A 165 -5.10 17.58 6.37
C THR A 165 -6.04 18.77 6.57
N ARG A 166 -7.11 18.87 5.79
CA ARG A 166 -8.07 19.99 5.82
C ARG A 166 -9.33 19.74 6.67
N VAL A 167 -9.27 18.76 7.55
CA VAL A 167 -10.37 18.47 8.50
C VAL A 167 -10.06 19.04 9.87
#